data_476c70e4dcefad188cb435f74541a368
#
_entry.id   476c70e4dcefad188cb435f74541a368
#
_cell.length_a   1.000
_cell.length_b   1.000
_cell.length_c   1.000
_cell.angle_alpha   90.00
_cell.angle_beta   90.00
_cell.angle_gamma   90.00
#
_symmetry.space_group_name_H-M   'P 1'
#
loop_
_entity.id
_entity.type
_entity.pdbx_description
1 polymer ?
#
loop_
_entity_poly.entity_id
_entity_poly.type
_entity_poly.pdbx_seq_one_letter_code
_entity_poly.pdbx_strand_id
1 'polypeptide(L)'
;MKPDYKNWIPKGMLYSLIAGTVLSLALLLVFGAFGIGVSGKLRIALGVAFGGAFVVCAKYTQWCVYAYRSFSYDGERRLSKQIIDGTAEHITLPEGGVGLDVGCGSGALTIACAKRNPQGKMVGIDRWGKEYASFSLPLCKKKRRCGGCEKRFVPARKRRETGFPRRELRRGDQQLCLS
;
A
#
# COMPACT_ATOMS: atom_id res chain seq x y z
N MET A 1 -8.03 -14.05 15.95
CA MET A 1 -6.75 -13.61 15.35
C MET A 1 -7.00 -12.26 14.68
N LYS A 2 -6.27 -11.19 15.05
CA LYS A 2 -6.43 -9.88 14.39
C LYS A 2 -5.85 -9.93 12.98
N PRO A 3 -6.56 -9.43 11.96
CA PRO A 3 -6.04 -9.39 10.58
C PRO A 3 -4.92 -8.35 10.48
N ASP A 4 -3.75 -8.76 10.01
CA ASP A 4 -2.61 -7.87 9.72
C ASP A 4 -2.78 -7.24 8.33
N TYR A 5 -3.25 -6.01 8.27
CA TYR A 5 -3.46 -5.25 7.03
C TYR A 5 -2.20 -4.51 6.59
N LYS A 6 -1.07 -5.12 6.52
CA LYS A 6 0.21 -4.56 6.04
C LYS A 6 0.23 -3.03 5.79
N ASN A 7 1.39 -2.42 5.91
CA ASN A 7 1.57 -1.00 5.61
C ASN A 7 1.43 -0.74 4.10
N TRP A 8 0.88 0.41 3.70
CA TRP A 8 0.81 0.82 2.30
C TRP A 8 2.18 1.17 1.72
N ILE A 9 3.11 1.59 2.57
CA ILE A 9 4.50 1.87 2.16
C ILE A 9 5.31 0.56 2.18
N PRO A 10 5.90 0.13 1.04
CA PRO A 10 6.71 -1.08 1.00
C PRO A 10 7.99 -0.94 1.82
N LYS A 11 8.31 -1.94 2.64
CA LYS A 11 9.57 -1.95 3.42
C LYS A 11 10.82 -1.87 2.52
N GLY A 12 10.75 -2.47 1.32
CA GLY A 12 11.86 -2.41 0.35
C GLY A 12 12.23 -0.97 -0.04
N MET A 13 11.23 -0.10 -0.26
CA MET A 13 11.44 1.30 -0.56
C MET A 13 12.13 2.03 0.61
N LEU A 14 11.69 1.76 1.84
CA LEU A 14 12.32 2.35 3.02
C LEU A 14 13.78 1.93 3.17
N TYR A 15 14.07 0.62 3.03
CA TYR A 15 15.44 0.11 3.15
C TYR A 15 16.36 0.60 2.04
N SER A 16 15.87 0.74 0.80
CA SER A 16 16.68 1.27 -0.30
C SER A 16 17.04 2.75 -0.09
N LEU A 17 16.13 3.56 0.44
CA LEU A 17 16.40 4.96 0.79
C LEU A 17 17.39 5.09 1.94
N ILE A 18 17.28 4.26 2.98
CA ILE A 18 18.24 4.21 4.09
C ILE A 18 19.63 3.82 3.56
N ALA A 19 19.71 2.76 2.74
CA ALA A 19 20.97 2.32 2.15
C ALA A 19 21.60 3.42 1.27
N GLY A 20 20.80 4.11 0.45
CA GLY A 20 21.25 5.25 -0.35
C GLY A 20 21.80 6.41 0.50
N THR A 21 21.13 6.71 1.62
CA THR A 21 21.58 7.73 2.56
C THR A 21 22.91 7.36 3.21
N VAL A 22 23.04 6.13 3.68
CA VAL A 22 24.29 5.65 4.31
C VAL A 22 25.44 5.61 3.30
N LEU A 23 25.17 5.12 2.08
CA LEU A 23 26.19 5.05 1.03
C LEU A 23 26.65 6.44 0.60
N SER A 24 25.74 7.38 0.36
CA SER A 24 26.11 8.74 -0.02
C SER A 24 26.89 9.47 1.08
N LEU A 25 26.56 9.24 2.35
CA LEU A 25 27.33 9.75 3.48
C LEU A 25 28.75 9.14 3.53
N ALA A 26 28.87 7.83 3.36
CA ALA A 26 30.18 7.17 3.34
C ALA A 26 31.07 7.69 2.21
N LEU A 27 30.52 7.86 0.99
CA LEU A 27 31.25 8.41 -0.14
C LEU A 27 31.62 9.89 0.07
N LEU A 28 30.76 10.70 0.68
CA LEU A 28 31.07 12.06 1.06
C LEU A 28 32.24 12.13 2.06
N LEU A 29 32.25 11.27 3.06
CA LEU A 29 33.34 11.22 4.04
C LEU A 29 34.66 10.75 3.39
N VAL A 30 34.63 9.68 2.61
CA VAL A 30 35.84 9.11 1.96
C VAL A 30 36.45 10.09 0.97
N PHE A 31 35.69 10.62 0.04
CA PHE A 31 36.21 11.44 -1.06
C PHE A 31 36.14 12.93 -0.78
N GLY A 32 35.12 13.41 -0.09
CA GLY A 32 34.95 14.83 0.22
C GLY A 32 35.73 15.26 1.47
N ALA A 33 35.47 14.66 2.63
CA ALA A 33 36.06 15.06 3.89
C ALA A 33 37.54 14.62 4.03
N PHE A 34 37.81 13.32 3.85
CA PHE A 34 39.15 12.77 4.00
C PHE A 34 40.01 12.90 2.73
N GLY A 35 39.39 12.96 1.53
CA GLY A 35 40.11 13.12 0.27
C GLY A 35 40.93 11.89 -0.10
N ILE A 36 40.50 10.67 0.28
CA ILE A 36 41.26 9.45 0.04
C ILE A 36 41.35 9.18 -1.47
N GLY A 37 42.56 9.20 -2.01
CA GLY A 37 42.84 8.94 -3.42
C GLY A 37 42.46 10.11 -4.37
N VAL A 38 42.02 11.26 -3.87
CA VAL A 38 41.60 12.42 -4.66
C VAL A 38 42.09 13.73 -4.07
N SER A 39 42.42 14.70 -4.93
CA SER A 39 42.90 16.00 -4.50
C SER A 39 42.39 17.16 -5.38
N GLY A 40 42.61 18.37 -4.95
CA GLY A 40 42.32 19.60 -5.73
C GLY A 40 40.82 19.71 -6.11
N LYS A 41 40.56 20.10 -7.36
CA LYS A 41 39.23 20.38 -7.90
C LYS A 41 38.33 19.14 -7.89
N LEU A 42 38.91 17.93 -8.10
CA LEU A 42 38.17 16.69 -8.10
C LEU A 42 37.58 16.36 -6.72
N ARG A 43 38.35 16.58 -5.64
CA ARG A 43 37.86 16.42 -4.26
C ARG A 43 36.66 17.31 -3.99
N ILE A 44 36.74 18.59 -4.40
CA ILE A 44 35.63 19.55 -4.21
C ILE A 44 34.39 19.07 -5.00
N ALA A 45 34.58 18.72 -6.27
CA ALA A 45 33.47 18.23 -7.12
C ALA A 45 32.77 16.98 -6.55
N LEU A 46 33.52 15.99 -6.08
CA LEU A 46 32.97 14.80 -5.46
C LEU A 46 32.31 15.12 -4.11
N GLY A 47 32.89 16.02 -3.32
CA GLY A 47 32.29 16.48 -2.07
C GLY A 47 30.93 17.12 -2.29
N VAL A 48 30.82 18.02 -3.29
CA VAL A 48 29.55 18.66 -3.66
C VAL A 48 28.55 17.63 -4.18
N ALA A 49 28.97 16.72 -5.07
CA ALA A 49 28.09 15.69 -5.65
C ALA A 49 27.52 14.74 -4.58
N PHE A 50 28.40 14.15 -3.75
CA PHE A 50 27.95 13.23 -2.70
C PHE A 50 27.26 13.94 -1.54
N GLY A 51 27.63 15.18 -1.23
CA GLY A 51 26.92 16.01 -0.26
C GLY A 51 25.50 16.32 -0.71
N GLY A 52 25.31 16.70 -1.97
CA GLY A 52 23.99 16.89 -2.56
C GLY A 52 23.16 15.62 -2.57
N ALA A 53 23.76 14.50 -2.99
CA ALA A 53 23.10 13.19 -2.97
C ALA A 53 22.69 12.79 -1.53
N PHE A 54 23.54 13.00 -0.54
CA PHE A 54 23.23 12.73 0.87
C PHE A 54 22.04 13.55 1.36
N VAL A 55 22.00 14.85 1.09
CA VAL A 55 20.90 15.74 1.53
C VAL A 55 19.58 15.26 0.90
N VAL A 56 19.58 14.98 -0.39
CA VAL A 56 18.39 14.50 -1.10
C VAL A 56 17.92 13.16 -0.54
N CYS A 57 18.80 12.17 -0.44
CA CYS A 57 18.46 10.85 0.11
C CYS A 57 17.98 10.95 1.56
N ALA A 58 18.62 11.76 2.40
CA ALA A 58 18.21 11.95 3.80
C ALA A 58 16.81 12.56 3.93
N LYS A 59 16.48 13.56 3.10
CA LYS A 59 15.14 14.16 3.06
C LYS A 59 14.07 13.16 2.63
N TYR A 60 14.31 12.38 1.58
CA TYR A 60 13.38 11.33 1.15
C TYR A 60 13.26 10.21 2.18
N THR A 61 14.35 9.82 2.84
CA THR A 61 14.32 8.84 3.93
C THR A 61 13.48 9.33 5.09
N GLN A 62 13.69 10.58 5.53
CA GLN A 62 12.90 11.20 6.60
C GLN A 62 11.40 11.20 6.27
N TRP A 63 11.06 11.64 5.05
CA TRP A 63 9.67 11.63 4.57
C TRP A 63 9.09 10.20 4.51
N CYS A 64 9.85 9.25 3.99
CA CYS A 64 9.42 7.86 3.89
C CYS A 64 9.18 7.22 5.27
N VAL A 65 10.06 7.49 6.27
CA VAL A 65 9.87 7.05 7.66
C VAL A 65 8.60 7.64 8.26
N TYR A 66 8.39 8.95 8.05
CA TYR A 66 7.17 9.62 8.51
C TYR A 66 5.92 9.01 7.87
N ALA A 67 5.91 8.84 6.54
CA ALA A 67 4.82 8.22 5.80
C ALA A 67 4.59 6.77 6.27
N TYR A 68 5.67 5.99 6.43
CA TYR A 68 5.57 4.60 6.92
C TYR A 68 4.90 4.51 8.29
N ARG A 69 5.26 5.40 9.23
CA ARG A 69 4.64 5.46 10.56
C ARG A 69 3.18 5.90 10.49
N SER A 70 2.87 6.89 9.65
CA SER A 70 1.53 7.44 9.50
C SER A 70 0.54 6.45 8.86
N PHE A 71 0.96 5.75 7.81
CA PHE A 71 0.14 4.78 7.07
C PHE A 71 0.15 3.36 7.67
N SER A 72 0.73 3.17 8.85
CA SER A 72 0.60 1.92 9.58
C SER A 72 -0.84 1.71 10.03
N TYR A 73 -1.42 0.53 9.73
CA TYR A 73 -2.81 0.21 10.10
C TYR A 73 -3.01 0.13 11.61
N ASP A 74 -2.03 -0.42 12.34
CA ASP A 74 -2.05 -0.59 13.79
C ASP A 74 -1.12 0.39 14.53
N GLY A 75 -0.53 1.38 13.82
CA GLY A 75 0.35 2.39 14.40
C GLY A 75 -0.42 3.47 15.16
N GLU A 76 0.31 4.46 15.70
CA GLU A 76 -0.30 5.56 16.49
C GLU A 76 -1.29 6.39 15.67
N ARG A 77 -0.91 6.78 14.43
CA ARG A 77 -1.73 7.66 13.57
C ARG A 77 -2.83 6.94 12.83
N ARG A 78 -2.65 5.66 12.49
CA ARG A 78 -3.64 4.79 11.83
C ARG A 78 -4.33 5.39 10.61
N LEU A 79 -3.62 6.22 9.81
CA LEU A 79 -4.24 6.92 8.67
C LEU A 79 -4.88 5.95 7.68
N SER A 80 -4.22 4.84 7.35
CA SER A 80 -4.80 3.83 6.46
C SER A 80 -6.09 3.24 7.02
N LYS A 81 -6.18 3.03 8.33
CA LYS A 81 -7.41 2.56 8.98
C LYS A 81 -8.51 3.62 8.93
N GLN A 82 -8.18 4.88 9.23
CA GLN A 82 -9.14 6.00 9.19
C GLN A 82 -9.70 6.19 7.78
N ILE A 83 -8.84 6.14 6.74
CA ILE A 83 -9.28 6.24 5.34
C ILE A 83 -10.21 5.07 4.98
N ILE A 84 -9.84 3.84 5.36
CA ILE A 84 -10.64 2.65 5.08
C ILE A 84 -11.99 2.71 5.79
N ASP A 85 -12.01 3.03 7.07
CA ASP A 85 -13.23 3.09 7.86
C ASP A 85 -14.12 4.25 7.38
N GLY A 86 -13.55 5.44 7.14
CA GLY A 86 -14.27 6.59 6.61
C GLY A 86 -14.85 6.33 5.21
N THR A 87 -14.08 5.69 4.31
CA THR A 87 -14.61 5.30 2.99
C THR A 87 -15.76 4.29 3.14
N ALA A 88 -15.57 3.27 3.99
CA ALA A 88 -16.60 2.25 4.21
C ALA A 88 -17.89 2.82 4.82
N GLU A 89 -17.83 3.96 5.54
CA GLU A 89 -18.99 4.64 6.09
C GLU A 89 -19.95 5.18 5.04
N HIS A 90 -19.42 5.59 3.90
CA HIS A 90 -20.19 6.15 2.81
C HIS A 90 -20.73 5.10 1.83
N ILE A 91 -20.44 3.82 2.07
CA ILE A 91 -20.83 2.74 1.18
C ILE A 91 -21.96 1.94 1.80
N THR A 92 -23.16 2.12 1.23
CA THR A 92 -24.36 1.37 1.60
C THR A 92 -24.81 0.53 0.41
N LEU A 93 -24.95 -0.77 0.60
CA LEU A 93 -25.48 -1.68 -0.40
C LEU A 93 -26.96 -1.97 -0.11
N PRO A 94 -27.82 -2.02 -1.13
CA PRO A 94 -29.19 -2.50 -0.99
C PRO A 94 -29.18 -3.98 -0.58
N GLU A 95 -30.32 -4.47 -0.12
CA GLU A 95 -30.49 -5.88 0.21
C GLU A 95 -30.21 -6.77 -1.03
N GLY A 96 -29.33 -7.78 -0.85
CA GLY A 96 -28.85 -8.62 -1.95
C GLY A 96 -27.91 -7.92 -2.91
N GLY A 97 -27.59 -6.62 -2.72
CA GLY A 97 -26.69 -5.84 -3.56
C GLY A 97 -25.25 -6.38 -3.55
N VAL A 98 -24.53 -6.11 -4.65
CA VAL A 98 -23.15 -6.54 -4.81
C VAL A 98 -22.25 -5.34 -5.09
N GLY A 99 -21.26 -5.10 -4.21
CA GLY A 99 -20.23 -4.08 -4.38
C GLY A 99 -18.96 -4.67 -5.00
N LEU A 100 -18.26 -3.88 -5.83
CA LEU A 100 -17.00 -4.24 -6.47
C LEU A 100 -15.89 -3.29 -6.01
N ASP A 101 -14.82 -3.86 -5.42
CA ASP A 101 -13.61 -3.16 -5.02
C ASP A 101 -12.49 -3.51 -6.02
N VAL A 102 -12.09 -2.54 -6.84
CA VAL A 102 -11.05 -2.71 -7.87
C VAL A 102 -9.71 -2.26 -7.29
N GLY A 103 -8.72 -3.15 -7.33
CA GLY A 103 -7.44 -2.91 -6.66
C GLY A 103 -7.49 -3.18 -5.16
N CYS A 104 -8.28 -4.16 -4.74
CA CYS A 104 -8.54 -4.44 -3.32
C CYS A 104 -7.29 -4.76 -2.47
N GLY A 105 -6.16 -5.03 -3.07
CA GLY A 105 -4.88 -5.30 -2.41
C GLY A 105 -4.97 -6.34 -1.30
N SER A 106 -4.90 -5.89 -0.06
CA SER A 106 -5.05 -6.75 1.11
C SER A 106 -6.50 -7.09 1.48
N GLY A 107 -7.48 -6.51 0.79
CA GLY A 107 -8.91 -6.67 1.07
C GLY A 107 -9.40 -5.86 2.28
N ALA A 108 -8.64 -4.87 2.76
CA ALA A 108 -9.00 -4.13 3.97
C ALA A 108 -10.31 -3.34 3.79
N LEU A 109 -10.43 -2.56 2.70
CA LEU A 109 -11.64 -1.81 2.38
C LEU A 109 -12.81 -2.75 2.08
N THR A 110 -12.59 -3.76 1.23
CA THR A 110 -13.61 -4.77 0.90
C THR A 110 -14.19 -5.43 2.15
N ILE A 111 -13.33 -5.77 3.13
CA ILE A 111 -13.77 -6.39 4.40
C ILE A 111 -14.52 -5.39 5.28
N ALA A 112 -14.07 -4.12 5.34
CA ALA A 112 -14.76 -3.07 6.09
C ALA A 112 -16.17 -2.84 5.53
N CYS A 113 -16.30 -2.69 4.21
CA CYS A 113 -17.59 -2.57 3.52
C CYS A 113 -18.48 -3.79 3.73
N ALA A 114 -17.94 -5.02 3.63
CA ALA A 114 -18.70 -6.25 3.86
C ALA A 114 -19.22 -6.37 5.29
N LYS A 115 -18.52 -5.83 6.27
CA LYS A 115 -18.97 -5.80 7.67
C LYS A 115 -20.14 -4.85 7.88
N ARG A 116 -20.10 -3.69 7.23
CA ARG A 116 -21.16 -2.67 7.35
C ARG A 116 -22.42 -3.02 6.54
N ASN A 117 -22.28 -3.86 5.52
CA ASN A 117 -23.38 -4.29 4.65
C ASN A 117 -23.67 -5.79 4.83
N PRO A 118 -24.28 -6.22 5.95
CA PRO A 118 -24.47 -7.64 6.26
C PRO A 118 -25.42 -8.34 5.29
N GLN A 119 -26.29 -7.61 4.62
CA GLN A 119 -27.28 -8.11 3.65
C GLN A 119 -26.73 -8.11 2.21
N GLY A 120 -25.60 -7.45 1.98
CA GLY A 120 -24.93 -7.36 0.69
C GLY A 120 -23.72 -8.29 0.57
N LYS A 121 -23.12 -8.29 -0.62
CA LYS A 121 -21.91 -9.04 -0.95
C LYS A 121 -20.86 -8.10 -1.52
N MET A 122 -19.61 -8.23 -1.08
CA MET A 122 -18.47 -7.52 -1.64
C MET A 122 -17.59 -8.46 -2.46
N VAL A 123 -17.14 -7.96 -3.61
CA VAL A 123 -16.17 -8.66 -4.46
C VAL A 123 -14.94 -7.77 -4.61
N GLY A 124 -13.78 -8.27 -4.20
CA GLY A 124 -12.50 -7.59 -4.39
C GLY A 124 -11.72 -8.22 -5.54
N ILE A 125 -11.26 -7.41 -6.47
CA ILE A 125 -10.37 -7.83 -7.57
C ILE A 125 -9.05 -7.09 -7.51
N ASP A 126 -7.95 -7.83 -7.78
CA ASP A 126 -6.61 -7.25 -7.86
C ASP A 126 -5.73 -8.11 -8.76
N ARG A 127 -4.66 -7.53 -9.31
CA ARG A 127 -3.65 -8.27 -10.07
C ARG A 127 -2.72 -9.09 -9.17
N TRP A 128 -2.51 -8.64 -7.94
CA TRP A 128 -1.49 -9.15 -7.00
C TRP A 128 -0.14 -9.34 -7.69
N GLY A 129 0.37 -8.28 -8.34
CA GLY A 129 1.66 -8.26 -9.02
C GLY A 129 2.82 -8.45 -8.05
N LYS A 130 3.98 -8.85 -8.58
CA LYS A 130 5.21 -9.07 -7.79
C LYS A 130 5.71 -7.81 -7.08
N GLU A 131 5.42 -6.64 -7.67
CA GLU A 131 5.75 -5.31 -7.12
C GLU A 131 5.09 -5.04 -5.77
N TYR A 132 3.95 -5.68 -5.51
CA TYR A 132 3.22 -5.59 -4.25
C TYR A 132 3.19 -6.93 -3.52
N ALA A 133 4.36 -7.57 -3.36
CA ALA A 133 4.48 -8.91 -2.76
C ALA A 133 3.93 -9.03 -1.33
N SER A 134 3.78 -7.90 -0.61
CA SER A 134 3.10 -7.83 0.69
C SER A 134 1.58 -8.02 0.60
N PHE A 135 0.99 -7.83 -0.61
CA PHE A 135 -0.42 -8.04 -0.89
C PHE A 135 -0.57 -9.23 -1.84
N SER A 136 -1.18 -10.30 -1.39
CA SER A 136 -1.33 -11.51 -2.18
C SER A 136 -2.72 -12.11 -2.01
N LEU A 137 -3.18 -12.84 -3.03
CA LEU A 137 -4.47 -13.52 -2.98
C LEU A 137 -4.59 -14.47 -1.76
N PRO A 138 -3.59 -15.29 -1.40
CA PRO A 138 -3.64 -16.10 -0.18
C PRO A 138 -3.81 -15.26 1.09
N LEU A 139 -3.10 -14.13 1.18
CA LEU A 139 -3.21 -13.21 2.31
C LEU A 139 -4.62 -12.60 2.40
N CYS A 140 -5.17 -12.16 1.27
CA CYS A 140 -6.52 -11.63 1.17
C CYS A 140 -7.56 -12.68 1.62
N LYS A 141 -7.43 -13.94 1.16
CA LYS A 141 -8.27 -15.06 1.60
C LYS A 141 -8.16 -15.32 3.10
N LYS A 142 -6.95 -15.29 3.66
CA LYS A 142 -6.71 -15.45 5.10
C LYS A 142 -7.39 -14.35 5.91
N LYS A 143 -7.26 -13.09 5.49
CA LYS A 143 -7.88 -11.93 6.16
C LYS A 143 -9.41 -11.98 6.10
N ARG A 144 -9.99 -12.41 5.00
CA ARG A 144 -11.42 -12.66 4.85
C ARG A 144 -11.95 -13.57 5.95
N ARG A 145 -11.27 -14.70 6.22
CA ARG A 145 -11.61 -15.63 7.28
C ARG A 145 -11.50 -14.97 8.66
N CYS A 146 -10.35 -14.34 8.95
CA CYS A 146 -10.13 -13.64 10.21
C CYS A 146 -11.13 -12.48 10.46
N GLY A 147 -11.63 -11.85 9.40
CA GLY A 147 -12.61 -10.77 9.46
C GLY A 147 -14.06 -11.23 9.64
N GLY A 148 -14.34 -12.55 9.64
CA GLY A 148 -15.71 -13.09 9.73
C GLY A 148 -16.61 -12.78 8.54
N CYS A 149 -16.02 -12.46 7.38
CA CYS A 149 -16.72 -12.05 6.16
C CYS A 149 -16.70 -13.13 5.06
N GLU A 150 -16.61 -14.40 5.43
CA GLU A 150 -16.34 -15.48 4.49
C GLU A 150 -17.43 -15.64 3.41
N LYS A 151 -18.68 -15.43 3.77
CA LYS A 151 -19.83 -15.50 2.84
C LYS A 151 -20.06 -14.17 2.09
N ARG A 152 -19.64 -13.04 2.66
CA ARG A 152 -19.94 -11.68 2.17
C ARG A 152 -18.84 -11.07 1.34
N PHE A 153 -17.62 -11.60 1.37
CA PHE A 153 -16.50 -11.12 0.58
C PHE A 153 -15.88 -12.25 -0.26
N VAL A 154 -15.71 -12.01 -1.55
CA VAL A 154 -15.10 -12.93 -2.50
C VAL A 154 -13.89 -12.28 -3.16
N PRO A 155 -12.65 -12.72 -2.90
CA PRO A 155 -11.48 -12.26 -3.65
C PRO A 155 -11.41 -13.00 -4.99
N ALA A 156 -11.27 -12.25 -6.09
CA ALA A 156 -11.13 -12.79 -7.43
C ALA A 156 -9.92 -12.19 -8.15
N ARG A 157 -9.15 -12.98 -8.89
CA ARG A 157 -7.96 -12.52 -9.62
C ARG A 157 -8.30 -11.93 -10.98
N LYS A 158 -9.36 -12.42 -11.59
CA LYS A 158 -9.84 -11.97 -12.90
C LYS A 158 -11.32 -11.62 -12.82
N ARG A 159 -11.74 -10.65 -13.62
CA ARG A 159 -13.15 -10.27 -13.73
C ARG A 159 -14.08 -11.46 -14.03
N ARG A 160 -13.62 -12.43 -14.82
CA ARG A 160 -14.40 -13.65 -15.15
C ARG A 160 -14.73 -14.51 -13.93
N GLU A 161 -13.93 -14.42 -12.86
CA GLU A 161 -14.12 -15.18 -11.63
C GLU A 161 -15.11 -14.50 -10.66
N THR A 162 -15.53 -13.27 -10.96
CA THR A 162 -16.43 -12.50 -10.09
C THR A 162 -17.88 -12.88 -10.23
N GLY A 163 -18.27 -13.54 -11.33
CA GLY A 163 -19.66 -13.83 -11.67
C GLY A 163 -20.47 -12.62 -12.16
N PHE A 164 -19.82 -11.47 -12.37
CA PHE A 164 -20.48 -10.27 -12.91
C PHE A 164 -20.72 -10.40 -14.42
N PRO A 165 -21.95 -10.32 -14.92
CA PRO A 165 -22.23 -10.29 -16.34
C PRO A 165 -21.71 -9.00 -16.97
N ARG A 166 -21.22 -9.07 -18.24
CA ARG A 166 -20.61 -7.91 -18.93
C ARG A 166 -21.55 -6.71 -19.09
N ARG A 167 -22.86 -6.93 -19.10
CA ARG A 167 -23.88 -5.88 -19.30
C ARG A 167 -24.23 -5.10 -18.02
N GLU A 168 -24.13 -5.70 -16.83
CA GLU A 168 -24.55 -5.06 -15.58
C GLU A 168 -23.57 -3.96 -15.10
N LEU A 169 -22.28 -4.06 -15.44
CA LEU A 169 -21.31 -3.00 -15.14
C LEU A 169 -21.52 -1.70 -15.94
N ARG A 170 -22.35 -1.73 -17.00
CA ARG A 170 -22.69 -0.54 -17.78
C ARG A 170 -23.96 0.16 -17.32
N ARG A 171 -24.78 -0.46 -16.50
CA ARG A 171 -26.11 0.05 -16.14
C ARG A 171 -26.22 0.66 -14.75
N GLY A 172 -25.19 0.86 -14.00
CA GLY A 172 -25.14 1.75 -12.83
C GLY A 172 -26.15 1.53 -11.68
N ASP A 173 -27.20 0.75 -11.87
CA ASP A 173 -28.40 0.83 -11.04
C ASP A 173 -28.41 -0.11 -9.82
N GLN A 174 -27.46 -1.05 -9.69
CA GLN A 174 -27.41 -1.96 -8.55
C GLN A 174 -26.00 -2.34 -8.06
N GLN A 175 -24.94 -1.73 -8.60
CA GLN A 175 -23.56 -2.09 -8.26
C GLN A 175 -22.70 -0.86 -7.99
N LEU A 176 -22.15 -0.79 -6.78
CA LEU A 176 -21.18 0.23 -6.41
C LEU A 176 -19.77 -0.22 -6.82
N CYS A 177 -19.11 0.52 -7.72
CA CYS A 177 -17.71 0.30 -8.07
C CYS A 177 -16.84 1.21 -7.19
N LEU A 178 -15.93 0.62 -6.44
CA LEU A 178 -14.93 1.32 -5.62
C LEU A 178 -13.60 1.29 -6.38
N SER A 179 -13.06 2.44 -6.69
CA SER A 179 -11.74 2.62 -7.32
C SER A 179 -10.80 3.43 -6.45
#